data_61e114690008364ffdda668acc7bd077
#
_entry.id   61e114690008364ffdda668acc7bd077
#
_cell.length_a   1.000
_cell.length_b   1.000
_cell.length_c   1.000
_cell.angle_alpha   90.00
_cell.angle_beta   90.00
_cell.angle_gamma   90.00
#
_symmetry.space_group_name_H-M   'P 1'
#
loop_
_entity.id
_entity.type
_entity.pdbx_description
1 polymer ?
#
loop_
_entity_poly.entity_id
_entity_poly.type
_entity_poly.pdbx_seq_one_letter_code
_entity_poly.pdbx_strand_id
1 'polypeptide(L)'
;MSPEIEGGAGVRKLAYCAGGFSAAIFLAHFLLPARWVLPGALAAVVLALVTLLLLGQTRRRVMAALLSAAIGFGWYAAASALRLTPVQNVSGDVQTVTARVTEYPVAYARSYGLTALLTSPDVPNCKARLYVSDADAAALRPGDEITADVKFRPSTLRYGEETDAYISKGIYLIGSVRDKTLARTGVWSRSWLYWPKTVAQSLKTSAQAAFPADVLPFAQALMLGDKSALYAQDLDIPLSTTGIMHTVAVSGLHLAFLLGFLRLFIGNRRMTAIIGLPMMV
;
A
#
# COMPACT_ATOMS: atom_id res chain seq x y z
N MET A 1 -32.05 4.08 37.92
CA MET A 1 -32.27 3.42 36.59
C MET A 1 -31.09 3.80 35.71
N SER A 2 -30.07 2.97 35.71
CA SER A 2 -28.83 3.20 34.95
C SER A 2 -29.06 2.84 33.48
N PRO A 3 -28.63 3.67 32.51
CA PRO A 3 -28.70 3.31 31.10
C PRO A 3 -27.67 2.21 30.85
N GLU A 4 -28.14 0.98 30.66
CA GLU A 4 -27.32 -0.14 30.23
C GLU A 4 -26.68 0.16 28.87
N ILE A 5 -25.39 -0.09 28.83
CA ILE A 5 -24.48 0.12 27.74
C ILE A 5 -24.86 -0.82 26.57
N GLU A 6 -25.72 -0.39 25.65
CA GLU A 6 -26.00 -1.11 24.39
C GLU A 6 -24.81 -1.15 23.40
N GLY A 7 -23.69 -0.53 23.75
CA GLY A 7 -22.49 -0.49 22.88
C GLY A 7 -21.78 -1.84 22.69
N GLY A 8 -21.91 -2.79 23.61
CA GLY A 8 -21.14 -4.03 23.57
C GLY A 8 -21.56 -5.07 22.52
N ALA A 9 -22.82 -5.09 22.11
CA ALA A 9 -23.34 -6.07 21.16
C ALA A 9 -22.97 -5.72 19.70
N GLY A 10 -22.85 -4.44 19.37
CA GLY A 10 -22.45 -3.96 18.03
C GLY A 10 -20.97 -4.21 17.74
N VAL A 11 -20.10 -3.96 18.71
CA VAL A 11 -18.64 -4.18 18.60
C VAL A 11 -18.31 -5.65 18.37
N ARG A 12 -19.02 -6.56 19.06
CA ARG A 12 -18.79 -8.01 18.90
C ARG A 12 -19.17 -8.52 17.50
N LYS A 13 -20.20 -8.00 16.85
CA LYS A 13 -20.59 -8.38 15.49
C LYS A 13 -19.51 -8.02 14.46
N LEU A 14 -18.95 -6.82 14.55
CA LEU A 14 -17.84 -6.38 13.70
C LEU A 14 -16.61 -7.27 13.87
N ALA A 15 -16.29 -7.70 15.10
CA ALA A 15 -15.16 -8.58 15.36
C ALA A 15 -15.31 -9.95 14.65
N TYR A 16 -16.52 -10.54 14.65
CA TYR A 16 -16.77 -11.80 13.93
C TYR A 16 -16.67 -11.63 12.40
N CYS A 17 -17.17 -10.51 11.87
CA CYS A 17 -17.04 -10.21 10.44
C CYS A 17 -15.58 -9.98 10.06
N ALA A 18 -14.85 -9.16 10.81
CA ALA A 18 -13.44 -8.89 10.55
C ALA A 18 -12.59 -10.17 10.68
N GLY A 19 -12.84 -10.97 11.73
CA GLY A 19 -12.14 -12.23 11.93
C GLY A 19 -12.38 -13.23 10.80
N GLY A 20 -13.62 -13.41 10.36
CA GLY A 20 -13.96 -14.29 9.24
C GLY A 20 -13.31 -13.86 7.93
N PHE A 21 -13.40 -12.57 7.62
CA PHE A 21 -12.78 -11.98 6.41
C PHE A 21 -11.25 -12.16 6.41
N SER A 22 -10.59 -11.76 7.51
CA SER A 22 -9.13 -11.86 7.62
C SER A 22 -8.64 -13.31 7.61
N ALA A 23 -9.34 -14.22 8.29
CA ALA A 23 -9.01 -15.65 8.26
C ALA A 23 -9.12 -16.23 6.84
N ALA A 24 -10.14 -15.85 6.07
CA ALA A 24 -10.30 -16.31 4.70
C ALA A 24 -9.18 -15.83 3.79
N ILE A 25 -8.78 -14.56 3.90
CA ILE A 25 -7.64 -14.03 3.12
C ILE A 25 -6.34 -14.73 3.52
N PHE A 26 -6.10 -14.92 4.81
CA PHE A 26 -4.92 -15.64 5.30
C PHE A 26 -4.87 -17.08 4.77
N LEU A 27 -5.97 -17.80 4.86
CA LEU A 27 -6.08 -19.17 4.34
C LEU A 27 -5.87 -19.21 2.82
N ALA A 28 -6.49 -18.28 2.08
CA ALA A 28 -6.36 -18.21 0.62
C ALA A 28 -4.93 -17.90 0.17
N HIS A 29 -4.20 -17.09 0.94
CA HIS A 29 -2.87 -16.64 0.56
C HIS A 29 -1.78 -17.64 0.93
N PHE A 30 -1.82 -18.18 2.16
CA PHE A 30 -0.72 -19.00 2.69
C PHE A 30 -0.94 -20.52 2.66
N LEU A 31 -2.18 -20.96 2.64
CA LEU A 31 -2.50 -22.38 2.86
C LEU A 31 -3.21 -23.04 1.67
N LEU A 32 -3.97 -22.29 0.89
CA LEU A 32 -4.79 -22.86 -0.17
C LEU A 32 -4.17 -22.63 -1.55
N PRO A 33 -4.01 -23.67 -2.38
CA PRO A 33 -3.73 -23.48 -3.79
C PRO A 33 -4.83 -22.65 -4.47
N ALA A 34 -4.48 -21.84 -5.47
CA ALA A 34 -5.39 -20.91 -6.15
C ALA A 34 -6.70 -21.57 -6.64
N ARG A 35 -6.62 -22.83 -7.08
CA ARG A 35 -7.79 -23.63 -7.53
C ARG A 35 -8.83 -23.89 -6.45
N TRP A 36 -8.46 -23.81 -5.17
CA TRP A 36 -9.35 -24.08 -4.04
C TRP A 36 -9.97 -22.82 -3.42
N VAL A 37 -9.57 -21.65 -3.86
CA VAL A 37 -10.06 -20.37 -3.29
C VAL A 37 -11.55 -20.18 -3.59
N LEU A 38 -12.00 -20.39 -4.83
CA LEU A 38 -13.43 -20.29 -5.19
C LEU A 38 -14.28 -21.42 -4.56
N PRO A 39 -13.86 -22.69 -4.59
CA PRO A 39 -14.54 -23.73 -3.81
C PRO A 39 -14.62 -23.41 -2.31
N GLY A 40 -13.59 -22.79 -1.73
CA GLY A 40 -13.60 -22.34 -0.34
C GLY A 40 -14.65 -21.26 -0.06
N ALA A 41 -14.83 -20.31 -0.98
CA ALA A 41 -15.90 -19.32 -0.90
C ALA A 41 -17.28 -20.00 -0.91
N LEU A 42 -17.49 -20.94 -1.83
CA LEU A 42 -18.76 -21.68 -1.93
C LEU A 42 -19.01 -22.51 -0.66
N ALA A 43 -17.99 -23.21 -0.15
CA ALA A 43 -18.10 -23.97 1.09
C ALA A 43 -18.48 -23.08 2.28
N ALA A 44 -17.89 -21.88 2.39
CA ALA A 44 -18.24 -20.91 3.43
C ALA A 44 -19.71 -20.46 3.33
N VAL A 45 -20.22 -20.24 2.12
CA VAL A 45 -21.66 -19.92 1.89
C VAL A 45 -22.56 -21.09 2.32
N VAL A 46 -22.24 -22.32 1.89
CA VAL A 46 -23.01 -23.51 2.24
C VAL A 46 -23.03 -23.71 3.75
N LEU A 47 -21.87 -23.59 4.41
CA LEU A 47 -21.79 -23.67 5.88
C LEU A 47 -22.59 -22.55 6.55
N ALA A 48 -22.60 -21.34 6.01
CA ALA A 48 -23.44 -20.24 6.50
C ALA A 48 -24.93 -20.58 6.41
N LEU A 49 -25.38 -21.22 5.33
CA LEU A 49 -26.76 -21.70 5.20
C LEU A 49 -27.08 -22.81 6.20
N VAL A 50 -26.16 -23.75 6.43
CA VAL A 50 -26.32 -24.80 7.43
C VAL A 50 -26.48 -24.21 8.86
N THR A 51 -25.88 -23.04 9.13
CA THR A 51 -26.08 -22.36 10.43
C THR A 51 -27.52 -21.92 10.68
N LEU A 52 -28.39 -21.91 9.63
CA LEU A 52 -29.82 -21.66 9.81
C LEU A 52 -30.50 -22.72 10.69
N LEU A 53 -29.90 -23.90 10.78
CA LEU A 53 -30.37 -24.98 11.67
C LEU A 53 -30.01 -24.76 13.14
N LEU A 54 -29.06 -23.85 13.43
CA LEU A 54 -28.66 -23.52 14.78
C LEU A 54 -29.66 -22.59 15.45
N LEU A 55 -29.77 -22.66 16.78
CA LEU A 55 -30.67 -21.83 17.58
C LEU A 55 -29.91 -20.67 18.26
N GLY A 56 -30.61 -19.57 18.46
CA GLY A 56 -30.18 -18.46 19.31
C GLY A 56 -29.12 -17.53 18.71
N GLN A 57 -28.39 -16.86 19.59
CA GLN A 57 -27.41 -15.83 19.21
C GLN A 57 -26.15 -16.38 18.51
N THR A 58 -25.79 -17.62 18.78
CA THR A 58 -24.66 -18.34 18.17
C THR A 58 -24.83 -18.43 16.66
N ARG A 59 -26.05 -18.73 16.19
CA ARG A 59 -26.40 -18.73 14.75
C ARG A 59 -25.98 -17.45 14.06
N ARG A 60 -26.36 -16.29 14.59
CA ARG A 60 -26.06 -14.98 13.95
C ARG A 60 -24.58 -14.68 13.90
N ARG A 61 -23.81 -15.07 14.92
CA ARG A 61 -22.37 -14.86 15.00
C ARG A 61 -21.59 -15.71 13.99
N VAL A 62 -21.91 -17.01 13.96
CA VAL A 62 -21.27 -17.96 13.04
C VAL A 62 -21.63 -17.64 11.60
N MET A 63 -22.89 -17.34 11.33
CA MET A 63 -23.34 -16.95 9.99
C MET A 63 -22.63 -15.67 9.50
N ALA A 64 -22.50 -14.65 10.36
CA ALA A 64 -21.79 -13.43 10.03
C ALA A 64 -20.29 -13.69 9.71
N ALA A 65 -19.63 -14.52 10.50
CA ALA A 65 -18.24 -14.89 10.26
C ALA A 65 -18.05 -15.66 8.95
N LEU A 66 -18.93 -16.65 8.66
CA LEU A 66 -18.86 -17.46 7.44
C LEU A 66 -19.19 -16.67 6.17
N LEU A 67 -20.20 -15.79 6.21
CA LEU A 67 -20.50 -14.90 5.09
C LEU A 67 -19.35 -13.92 4.83
N SER A 68 -18.76 -13.38 5.89
CA SER A 68 -17.57 -12.53 5.75
C SER A 68 -16.36 -13.29 5.21
N ALA A 69 -16.19 -14.56 5.58
CA ALA A 69 -15.16 -15.42 5.01
C ALA A 69 -15.41 -15.69 3.52
N ALA A 70 -16.65 -15.94 3.11
CA ALA A 70 -17.00 -16.10 1.70
C ALA A 70 -16.67 -14.84 0.88
N ILE A 71 -16.98 -13.66 1.43
CA ILE A 71 -16.60 -12.37 0.83
C ILE A 71 -15.08 -12.25 0.76
N GLY A 72 -14.33 -12.64 1.79
CA GLY A 72 -12.87 -12.63 1.82
C GLY A 72 -12.25 -13.51 0.73
N PHE A 73 -12.71 -14.73 0.58
CA PHE A 73 -12.27 -15.63 -0.51
C PHE A 73 -12.60 -15.07 -1.89
N GLY A 74 -13.83 -14.57 -2.08
CA GLY A 74 -14.26 -13.96 -3.34
C GLY A 74 -13.43 -12.71 -3.69
N TRP A 75 -13.16 -11.86 -2.71
CA TRP A 75 -12.29 -10.70 -2.88
C TRP A 75 -10.87 -11.08 -3.28
N TYR A 76 -10.27 -12.06 -2.60
CA TYR A 76 -8.95 -12.55 -2.92
C TYR A 76 -8.88 -13.12 -4.34
N ALA A 77 -9.85 -13.94 -4.73
CA ALA A 77 -9.96 -14.50 -6.08
C ALA A 77 -10.08 -13.41 -7.14
N ALA A 78 -10.95 -12.42 -6.91
CA ALA A 78 -11.13 -11.28 -7.81
C ALA A 78 -9.85 -10.43 -7.93
N ALA A 79 -9.20 -10.12 -6.80
CA ALA A 79 -7.94 -9.38 -6.81
C ALA A 79 -6.83 -10.12 -7.57
N SER A 80 -6.72 -11.44 -7.37
CA SER A 80 -5.75 -12.27 -8.10
C SER A 80 -6.03 -12.32 -9.59
N ALA A 81 -7.29 -12.54 -9.99
CA ALA A 81 -7.68 -12.63 -11.39
C ALA A 81 -7.56 -11.29 -12.13
N LEU A 82 -7.94 -10.18 -11.50
CA LEU A 82 -7.99 -8.88 -12.15
C LEU A 82 -6.64 -8.14 -12.13
N ARG A 83 -5.77 -8.43 -11.16
CA ARG A 83 -4.53 -7.65 -10.96
C ARG A 83 -3.26 -8.47 -11.13
N LEU A 84 -3.21 -9.71 -10.65
CA LEU A 84 -1.98 -10.51 -10.70
C LEU A 84 -1.85 -11.28 -12.01
N THR A 85 -2.92 -11.92 -12.47
CA THR A 85 -2.88 -12.73 -13.70
C THR A 85 -2.50 -11.91 -14.95
N PRO A 86 -3.07 -10.71 -15.21
CA PRO A 86 -2.67 -9.91 -16.37
C PRO A 86 -1.21 -9.49 -16.34
N VAL A 87 -0.66 -9.25 -15.14
CA VAL A 87 0.72 -8.83 -14.94
C VAL A 87 1.73 -9.94 -15.23
N GLN A 88 1.37 -11.19 -14.92
CA GLN A 88 2.24 -12.35 -15.20
C GLN A 88 2.50 -12.54 -16.70
N ASN A 89 1.52 -12.21 -17.53
CA ASN A 89 1.62 -12.35 -19.00
C ASN A 89 2.55 -11.32 -19.64
N VAL A 90 2.85 -10.21 -18.96
CA VAL A 90 3.72 -9.11 -19.46
C VAL A 90 5.19 -9.34 -19.08
N SER A 91 5.45 -10.29 -18.20
CA SER A 91 6.79 -10.51 -17.64
C SER A 91 7.74 -11.14 -18.67
N GLY A 92 8.93 -10.54 -18.82
CA GLY A 92 10.05 -11.08 -19.59
C GLY A 92 10.36 -10.31 -20.87
N ASP A 93 9.38 -9.69 -21.51
CA ASP A 93 9.55 -8.95 -22.75
C ASP A 93 9.90 -7.48 -22.52
N VAL A 94 10.61 -6.90 -23.50
CA VAL A 94 10.85 -5.45 -23.56
C VAL A 94 9.69 -4.82 -24.31
N GLN A 95 9.02 -3.88 -23.66
CA GLN A 95 7.88 -3.17 -24.26
C GLN A 95 8.08 -1.68 -24.12
N THR A 96 7.72 -0.95 -25.17
CA THR A 96 7.63 0.51 -25.13
C THR A 96 6.35 0.90 -24.43
N VAL A 97 6.45 1.55 -23.28
CA VAL A 97 5.29 1.89 -22.46
C VAL A 97 5.21 3.38 -22.18
N THR A 98 3.98 3.86 -22.12
CA THR A 98 3.67 5.19 -21.58
C THR A 98 3.25 5.01 -20.12
N ALA A 99 3.84 5.82 -19.25
CA ALA A 99 3.58 5.75 -17.82
C ALA A 99 3.49 7.14 -17.21
N ARG A 100 2.62 7.29 -16.22
CA ARG A 100 2.48 8.52 -15.45
C ARG A 100 3.18 8.37 -14.11
N VAL A 101 4.15 9.21 -13.84
CA VAL A 101 4.89 9.25 -12.58
C VAL A 101 3.93 9.60 -11.44
N THR A 102 3.91 8.78 -10.40
CA THR A 102 3.01 8.98 -9.25
C THR A 102 3.74 9.48 -8.00
N GLU A 103 5.04 9.27 -7.92
CA GLU A 103 5.87 9.64 -6.76
C GLU A 103 7.16 10.30 -7.21
N TYR A 104 7.77 11.11 -6.33
CA TYR A 104 9.10 11.64 -6.60
C TYR A 104 10.12 10.51 -6.76
N PRO A 105 11.11 10.67 -7.66
CA PRO A 105 12.18 9.70 -7.84
C PRO A 105 12.96 9.47 -6.54
N VAL A 106 13.29 8.21 -6.28
CA VAL A 106 14.17 7.83 -5.18
C VAL A 106 15.55 7.49 -5.75
N ALA A 107 16.57 8.22 -5.34
CA ALA A 107 17.93 7.95 -5.78
C ALA A 107 18.49 6.69 -5.09
N TYR A 108 19.13 5.83 -5.86
CA TYR A 108 19.94 4.70 -5.42
C TYR A 108 21.39 4.92 -5.90
N ALA A 109 22.31 4.08 -5.47
CA ALA A 109 23.73 4.21 -5.79
C ALA A 109 24.04 4.33 -7.31
N ARG A 110 23.26 3.66 -8.17
CA ARG A 110 23.50 3.61 -9.62
C ARG A 110 22.24 3.83 -10.47
N SER A 111 21.11 4.16 -9.87
CA SER A 111 19.85 4.30 -10.59
C SER A 111 18.85 5.14 -9.79
N TYR A 112 17.79 5.55 -10.46
CA TYR A 112 16.63 6.17 -9.84
C TYR A 112 15.46 5.18 -9.87
N GLY A 113 14.76 5.06 -8.77
CA GLY A 113 13.52 4.30 -8.71
C GLY A 113 12.32 5.24 -8.88
N LEU A 114 11.54 4.99 -9.90
CA LEU A 114 10.29 5.69 -10.19
C LEU A 114 9.10 4.82 -9.84
N THR A 115 8.10 5.36 -9.18
CA THR A 115 6.79 4.71 -9.09
C THR A 115 5.88 5.37 -10.11
N ALA A 116 5.38 4.59 -11.05
CA ALA A 116 4.56 5.11 -12.14
C ALA A 116 3.32 4.23 -12.36
N LEU A 117 2.25 4.84 -12.82
CA LEU A 117 1.04 4.16 -13.30
C LEU A 117 1.18 3.94 -14.80
N LEU A 118 1.17 2.69 -15.24
CA LEU A 118 1.20 2.35 -16.65
C LEU A 118 -0.12 2.75 -17.31
N THR A 119 -0.04 3.46 -18.43
CA THR A 119 -1.20 3.97 -19.19
C THR A 119 -1.21 3.49 -20.63
N SER A 120 -0.23 2.69 -21.03
CA SER A 120 -0.15 2.09 -22.35
C SER A 120 -1.28 1.06 -22.57
N PRO A 121 -1.90 0.98 -23.75
CA PRO A 121 -2.98 0.04 -24.02
C PRO A 121 -2.54 -1.43 -24.00
N ASP A 122 -1.26 -1.68 -24.31
CA ASP A 122 -0.70 -3.04 -24.44
C ASP A 122 -0.29 -3.66 -23.11
N VAL A 123 -0.34 -2.89 -22.03
CA VAL A 123 0.09 -3.30 -20.69
C VAL A 123 -1.04 -3.06 -19.68
N PRO A 124 -1.24 -3.96 -18.70
CA PRO A 124 -2.24 -3.75 -17.66
C PRO A 124 -2.07 -2.40 -16.96
N ASN A 125 -3.18 -1.68 -16.78
CA ASN A 125 -3.20 -0.42 -16.04
C ASN A 125 -2.93 -0.69 -14.56
N CYS A 126 -1.65 -0.69 -14.18
CA CYS A 126 -1.20 -0.97 -12.82
C CYS A 126 -0.03 -0.07 -12.44
N LYS A 127 0.23 0.04 -11.13
CA LYS A 127 1.45 0.68 -10.65
C LYS A 127 2.65 -0.24 -10.86
N ALA A 128 3.70 0.34 -11.42
CA ALA A 128 5.00 -0.30 -11.60
C ALA A 128 6.10 0.48 -10.89
N ARG A 129 7.13 -0.23 -10.42
CA ARG A 129 8.38 0.35 -9.96
C ARG A 129 9.41 0.24 -11.08
N LEU A 130 9.80 1.39 -11.64
CA LEU A 130 10.75 1.47 -12.75
C LEU A 130 12.12 1.89 -12.22
N TYR A 131 13.14 1.17 -12.61
CA TYR A 131 14.54 1.50 -12.32
C TYR A 131 15.18 2.10 -13.57
N VAL A 132 15.69 3.31 -13.44
CA VAL A 132 16.23 4.12 -14.54
C VAL A 132 17.65 4.53 -14.20
N SER A 133 18.60 4.31 -15.11
CA SER A 133 20.00 4.73 -14.92
C SER A 133 20.22 6.19 -15.36
N ASP A 134 19.32 6.75 -16.17
CA ASP A 134 19.44 8.10 -16.72
C ASP A 134 19.29 9.17 -15.63
N ALA A 135 20.19 10.15 -15.63
CA ALA A 135 20.18 11.28 -14.69
C ALA A 135 18.93 12.15 -14.82
N ASP A 136 18.33 12.21 -15.99
CA ASP A 136 17.11 12.99 -16.27
C ASP A 136 15.91 12.52 -15.43
N ALA A 137 15.96 11.27 -14.96
CA ALA A 137 14.96 10.74 -14.07
C ALA A 137 14.85 11.52 -12.74
N ALA A 138 15.95 12.15 -12.28
CA ALA A 138 15.96 12.95 -11.05
C ALA A 138 15.03 14.17 -11.11
N ALA A 139 14.84 14.73 -12.31
CA ALA A 139 14.04 15.92 -12.53
C ALA A 139 12.53 15.65 -12.70
N LEU A 140 12.13 14.38 -12.73
CA LEU A 140 10.73 13.98 -12.87
C LEU A 140 9.91 14.33 -11.62
N ARG A 141 8.64 14.68 -11.85
CA ARG A 141 7.69 15.04 -10.80
C ARG A 141 6.43 14.20 -10.89
N PRO A 142 5.70 14.01 -9.79
CA PRO A 142 4.39 13.39 -9.83
C PRO A 142 3.46 14.11 -10.81
N GLY A 143 2.86 13.35 -11.73
CA GLY A 143 2.02 13.87 -12.82
C GLY A 143 2.70 13.93 -14.17
N ASP A 144 4.04 13.86 -14.23
CA ASP A 144 4.75 13.81 -15.52
C ASP A 144 4.42 12.49 -16.24
N GLU A 145 4.22 12.61 -17.54
CA GLU A 145 4.06 11.45 -18.42
C GLU A 145 5.37 11.17 -19.14
N ILE A 146 5.76 9.91 -19.10
CA ILE A 146 7.01 9.41 -19.67
C ILE A 146 6.74 8.27 -20.63
N THR A 147 7.58 8.15 -21.63
CA THR A 147 7.65 6.97 -22.51
C THR A 147 9.03 6.35 -22.37
N ALA A 148 9.10 5.05 -22.27
CA ALA A 148 10.36 4.32 -22.13
C ALA A 148 10.21 2.86 -22.58
N ASP A 149 11.33 2.27 -23.01
CA ASP A 149 11.43 0.83 -23.24
C ASP A 149 11.77 0.15 -21.93
N VAL A 150 10.86 -0.69 -21.48
CA VAL A 150 10.94 -1.32 -20.16
C VAL A 150 10.91 -2.83 -20.27
N LYS A 151 11.87 -3.48 -19.62
CA LYS A 151 11.82 -4.93 -19.41
C LYS A 151 11.14 -5.19 -18.07
N PHE A 152 9.98 -5.83 -18.11
CA PHE A 152 9.18 -6.11 -16.93
C PHE A 152 9.53 -7.46 -16.29
N ARG A 153 9.34 -7.51 -14.97
CA ARG A 153 9.31 -8.71 -14.15
C ARG A 153 8.20 -8.61 -13.10
N PRO A 154 7.64 -9.74 -12.63
CA PRO A 154 6.65 -9.70 -11.57
C PRO A 154 7.24 -9.10 -10.28
N SER A 155 6.44 -8.36 -9.54
CA SER A 155 6.85 -7.80 -8.25
C SER A 155 6.84 -8.83 -7.11
N THR A 156 6.30 -10.02 -7.37
CA THR A 156 6.24 -11.15 -6.42
C THR A 156 7.60 -11.83 -6.18
N LEU A 157 8.58 -11.57 -7.05
CA LEU A 157 9.90 -12.20 -6.96
C LEU A 157 10.98 -11.16 -6.65
N ARG A 158 11.73 -11.37 -5.58
CA ARG A 158 12.90 -10.57 -5.22
C ARG A 158 14.08 -11.50 -4.92
N TYR A 159 15.14 -11.38 -5.71
CA TYR A 159 16.35 -12.23 -5.60
C TYR A 159 16.06 -13.74 -5.64
N GLY A 160 15.00 -14.15 -6.35
CA GLY A 160 14.58 -15.56 -6.44
C GLY A 160 13.63 -16.02 -5.31
N GLU A 161 13.37 -15.19 -4.32
CA GLU A 161 12.43 -15.47 -3.25
C GLU A 161 11.09 -14.78 -3.48
N GLU A 162 10.00 -15.43 -3.08
CA GLU A 162 8.67 -14.85 -3.13
C GLU A 162 8.51 -13.75 -2.08
N THR A 163 7.92 -12.63 -2.47
CA THR A 163 7.71 -11.47 -1.58
C THR A 163 6.43 -10.71 -1.92
N ASP A 164 5.72 -10.29 -0.90
CA ASP A 164 4.54 -9.42 -1.02
C ASP A 164 4.84 -7.93 -0.77
N ALA A 165 6.11 -7.59 -0.53
CA ALA A 165 6.51 -6.25 -0.14
C ALA A 165 6.11 -5.15 -1.14
N TYR A 166 6.04 -5.48 -2.40
CA TYR A 166 5.61 -4.55 -3.46
C TYR A 166 4.09 -4.56 -3.65
N ILE A 167 3.47 -5.72 -3.60
CA ILE A 167 2.01 -5.89 -3.75
C ILE A 167 1.28 -5.14 -2.63
N SER A 168 1.80 -5.18 -1.40
CA SER A 168 1.24 -4.43 -0.26
C SER A 168 1.21 -2.91 -0.49
N LYS A 169 2.07 -2.39 -1.38
CA LYS A 169 2.13 -0.99 -1.83
C LYS A 169 1.33 -0.74 -3.12
N GLY A 170 0.63 -1.76 -3.62
CA GLY A 170 -0.10 -1.71 -4.88
C GLY A 170 0.80 -1.70 -6.12
N ILE A 171 2.07 -2.12 -6.00
CA ILE A 171 3.03 -2.22 -7.10
C ILE A 171 3.04 -3.67 -7.59
N TYR A 172 2.61 -3.89 -8.83
CA TYR A 172 2.45 -5.23 -9.39
C TYR A 172 3.57 -5.62 -10.36
N LEU A 173 4.24 -4.64 -10.98
CA LEU A 173 5.34 -4.84 -11.90
C LEU A 173 6.60 -4.12 -11.43
N ILE A 174 7.75 -4.74 -11.68
CA ILE A 174 9.05 -4.10 -11.57
C ILE A 174 9.62 -4.03 -12.98
N GLY A 175 10.01 -2.82 -13.41
CA GLY A 175 10.59 -2.59 -14.72
C GLY A 175 12.03 -2.08 -14.63
N SER A 176 12.89 -2.59 -15.51
CA SER A 176 14.19 -2.00 -15.79
C SER A 176 14.10 -1.23 -17.09
N VAL A 177 14.27 0.07 -17.03
CA VAL A 177 14.24 0.95 -18.20
C VAL A 177 15.56 0.80 -18.96
N ARG A 178 15.47 0.68 -20.28
CA ARG A 178 16.64 0.63 -21.15
C ARG A 178 17.30 2.01 -21.19
N ASP A 179 18.62 2.03 -21.10
CA ASP A 179 19.39 3.26 -21.11
C ASP A 179 19.06 4.15 -22.32
N LYS A 180 18.92 5.44 -22.08
CA LYS A 180 18.62 6.48 -23.08
C LYS A 180 17.28 6.35 -23.81
N THR A 181 16.35 5.54 -23.32
CA THR A 181 15.00 5.42 -23.91
C THR A 181 13.96 6.24 -23.16
N LEU A 182 14.32 6.78 -21.98
CA LEU A 182 13.43 7.61 -21.18
C LEU A 182 13.18 8.95 -21.88
N ALA A 183 11.93 9.19 -22.27
CA ALA A 183 11.50 10.45 -22.84
C ALA A 183 10.32 11.02 -22.08
N ARG A 184 10.31 12.34 -21.86
CA ARG A 184 9.13 13.05 -21.37
C ARG A 184 8.21 13.36 -22.55
N THR A 185 6.94 13.03 -22.44
CA THR A 185 5.94 13.37 -23.47
C THR A 185 5.49 14.83 -23.40
N GLY A 186 5.93 15.57 -22.38
CA GLY A 186 5.52 16.96 -22.15
C GLY A 186 4.11 17.12 -21.59
N VAL A 187 3.33 16.05 -21.49
CA VAL A 187 2.03 16.06 -20.87
C VAL A 187 2.20 16.02 -19.35
N TRP A 188 1.63 17.00 -18.67
CA TRP A 188 1.65 17.05 -17.22
C TRP A 188 0.21 17.12 -16.65
N SER A 189 -0.14 16.15 -15.84
CA SER A 189 -1.42 16.13 -15.16
C SER A 189 -1.32 16.82 -13.80
N ARG A 190 -1.83 18.04 -13.70
CA ARG A 190 -2.03 18.75 -12.41
C ARG A 190 -3.18 18.17 -11.62
N SER A 191 -3.10 16.90 -11.25
CA SER A 191 -4.11 16.35 -10.35
C SER A 191 -3.90 16.90 -8.93
N TRP A 192 -4.98 17.39 -8.31
CA TRP A 192 -4.99 17.78 -6.90
C TRP A 192 -4.54 16.63 -5.97
N LEU A 193 -4.62 15.38 -6.44
CA LEU A 193 -4.13 14.18 -5.75
C LEU A 193 -2.62 14.22 -5.48
N TYR A 194 -1.84 14.97 -6.27
CA TYR A 194 -0.39 15.09 -6.07
C TYR A 194 0.01 16.22 -5.10
N TRP A 195 -0.94 17.06 -4.69
CA TRP A 195 -0.65 18.17 -3.77
C TRP A 195 -0.01 17.71 -2.44
N PRO A 196 -0.49 16.66 -1.75
CA PRO A 196 0.16 16.20 -0.52
C PRO A 196 1.62 15.79 -0.74
N LYS A 197 1.93 15.18 -1.89
CA LYS A 197 3.30 14.77 -2.24
C LYS A 197 4.20 15.97 -2.51
N THR A 198 3.67 17.01 -3.13
CA THR A 198 4.40 18.26 -3.35
C THR A 198 4.72 18.94 -2.03
N VAL A 199 3.76 18.99 -1.10
CA VAL A 199 3.96 19.54 0.24
C VAL A 199 5.01 18.72 1.01
N ALA A 200 4.90 17.39 0.98
CA ALA A 200 5.89 16.52 1.64
C ALA A 200 7.30 16.73 1.07
N GLN A 201 7.42 16.90 -0.25
CA GLN A 201 8.71 17.21 -0.89
C GLN A 201 9.25 18.59 -0.48
N SER A 202 8.39 19.61 -0.41
CA SER A 202 8.79 20.94 0.07
C SER A 202 9.28 20.90 1.52
N LEU A 203 8.57 20.16 2.38
CA LEU A 203 9.00 19.95 3.77
C LEU A 203 10.34 19.21 3.86
N LYS A 204 10.55 18.21 2.99
CA LYS A 204 11.82 17.49 2.91
C LYS A 204 12.97 18.42 2.51
N THR A 205 12.75 19.28 1.51
CA THR A 205 13.74 20.28 1.09
C THR A 205 14.00 21.31 2.20
N SER A 206 12.96 21.77 2.89
CA SER A 206 13.12 22.69 4.02
C SER A 206 13.89 22.04 5.19
N ALA A 207 13.64 20.74 5.46
CA ALA A 207 14.40 20.01 6.46
C ALA A 207 15.88 19.89 6.07
N GLN A 208 16.20 19.67 4.79
CA GLN A 208 17.58 19.64 4.30
C GLN A 208 18.32 20.97 4.53
N ALA A 209 17.62 22.09 4.45
CA ALA A 209 18.19 23.41 4.69
C ALA A 209 18.31 23.76 6.19
N ALA A 210 17.46 23.16 7.04
CA ALA A 210 17.35 23.50 8.46
C ALA A 210 18.21 22.61 9.38
N PHE A 211 18.45 21.36 9.00
CA PHE A 211 19.16 20.38 9.85
C PHE A 211 20.53 20.04 9.29
N PRO A 212 21.54 19.87 10.19
CA PRO A 212 22.85 19.32 9.81
C PRO A 212 22.75 17.93 9.20
N ALA A 213 23.73 17.56 8.36
CA ALA A 213 23.71 16.33 7.59
C ALA A 213 23.67 15.04 8.43
N ASP A 214 24.24 15.07 9.63
CA ASP A 214 24.26 13.96 10.59
C ASP A 214 22.90 13.75 11.29
N VAL A 215 22.14 14.82 11.49
CA VAL A 215 20.81 14.78 12.14
C VAL A 215 19.68 14.63 11.12
N LEU A 216 19.90 15.05 9.89
CA LEU A 216 18.89 15.09 8.83
C LEU A 216 18.14 13.76 8.60
N PRO A 217 18.79 12.57 8.56
CA PRO A 217 18.10 11.29 8.38
C PRO A 217 17.07 11.02 9.49
N PHE A 218 17.41 11.38 10.73
CA PHE A 218 16.50 11.24 11.87
C PHE A 218 15.34 12.24 11.80
N ALA A 219 15.65 13.50 11.49
CA ALA A 219 14.63 14.53 11.35
C ALA A 219 13.61 14.17 10.28
N GLN A 220 14.05 13.68 9.11
CA GLN A 220 13.16 13.23 8.04
C GLN A 220 12.33 12.03 8.44
N ALA A 221 12.93 11.05 9.12
CA ALA A 221 12.21 9.87 9.58
C ALA A 221 11.16 10.20 10.65
N LEU A 222 11.49 11.08 11.60
CA LEU A 222 10.59 11.48 12.67
C LEU A 222 9.47 12.41 12.20
N MET A 223 9.79 13.42 11.37
CA MET A 223 8.82 14.45 10.97
C MET A 223 7.98 14.04 9.78
N LEU A 224 8.57 13.33 8.82
CA LEU A 224 7.93 13.00 7.53
C LEU A 224 7.67 11.50 7.35
N GLY A 225 8.14 10.66 8.28
CA GLY A 225 8.07 9.21 8.13
C GLY A 225 8.99 8.65 7.02
N ASP A 226 9.85 9.50 6.44
CA ASP A 226 10.76 9.10 5.36
C ASP A 226 12.06 8.51 5.94
N LYS A 227 12.15 7.18 5.91
CA LYS A 227 13.30 6.43 6.42
C LYS A 227 14.37 6.16 5.34
N SER A 228 14.18 6.65 4.11
CA SER A 228 15.07 6.34 2.99
C SER A 228 16.53 6.74 3.27
N ALA A 229 16.75 7.89 3.89
CA ALA A 229 18.07 8.36 4.26
C ALA A 229 18.71 7.55 5.41
N LEU A 230 17.91 7.02 6.34
CA LEU A 230 18.40 6.13 7.40
C LEU A 230 18.93 4.81 6.83
N TYR A 231 18.16 4.19 5.92
CA TYR A 231 18.59 2.96 5.27
C TYR A 231 19.76 3.16 4.31
N ALA A 232 19.86 4.32 3.65
CA ALA A 232 20.97 4.62 2.75
C ALA A 232 22.31 4.81 3.48
N GLN A 233 22.29 5.13 4.78
CA GLN A 233 23.46 5.32 5.63
C GLN A 233 23.66 4.16 6.63
N ASP A 234 22.93 3.05 6.47
CA ASP A 234 22.97 1.88 7.37
C ASP A 234 22.71 2.23 8.86
N LEU A 235 22.01 3.34 9.12
CA LEU A 235 21.70 3.78 10.49
C LEU A 235 20.57 2.97 11.15
N ASP A 236 19.86 2.18 10.38
CA ASP A 236 18.82 1.26 10.85
C ASP A 236 19.39 0.13 11.72
N ILE A 237 20.62 -0.33 11.45
CA ILE A 237 21.29 -1.38 12.23
C ILE A 237 21.57 -0.91 13.66
N PRO A 238 22.30 0.20 13.91
CA PRO A 238 22.54 0.67 15.26
C PRO A 238 21.24 1.11 15.98
N LEU A 239 20.25 1.63 15.28
CA LEU A 239 18.95 1.98 15.85
C LEU A 239 18.16 0.76 16.31
N SER A 240 18.25 -0.34 15.56
CA SER A 240 17.60 -1.61 15.91
C SER A 240 18.28 -2.25 17.11
N THR A 241 19.62 -2.25 17.16
CA THR A 241 20.39 -2.83 18.27
C THR A 241 20.22 -2.06 19.57
N THR A 242 20.04 -0.73 19.49
CA THR A 242 19.75 0.11 20.68
C THR A 242 18.29 0.10 21.08
N GLY A 243 17.41 -0.55 20.32
CA GLY A 243 15.96 -0.59 20.57
C GLY A 243 15.23 0.73 20.29
N ILE A 244 15.89 1.74 19.71
CA ILE A 244 15.30 3.06 19.43
C ILE A 244 14.51 3.06 18.10
N MET A 245 14.65 2.03 17.27
CA MET A 245 13.99 1.97 15.96
C MET A 245 12.47 2.13 16.04
N HIS A 246 11.84 1.70 17.12
CA HIS A 246 10.39 1.88 17.32
C HIS A 246 9.99 3.35 17.52
N THR A 247 10.89 4.20 18.01
CA THR A 247 10.66 5.65 18.18
C THR A 247 10.65 6.36 16.82
N VAL A 248 11.48 5.87 15.90
CA VAL A 248 11.59 6.36 14.52
C VAL A 248 10.48 5.77 13.63
N ALA A 249 9.89 4.65 14.03
CA ALA A 249 8.65 4.21 13.42
C ALA A 249 7.59 5.28 13.70
N VAL A 250 6.91 5.77 12.65
CA VAL A 250 5.77 6.69 12.81
C VAL A 250 4.84 6.07 13.83
N SER A 251 5.03 6.49 15.07
CA SER A 251 4.34 5.87 16.18
C SER A 251 2.89 6.34 16.15
N GLY A 252 1.98 5.51 16.64
CA GLY A 252 0.60 5.91 16.86
C GLY A 252 0.45 7.23 17.63
N LEU A 253 1.53 7.72 18.25
CA LEU A 253 1.61 9.00 18.93
C LEU A 253 1.46 10.18 17.96
N HIS A 254 2.15 10.19 16.80
CA HIS A 254 2.00 11.25 15.79
C HIS A 254 0.59 11.27 15.24
N LEU A 255 0.02 10.10 15.04
CA LEU A 255 -1.35 9.93 14.60
C LEU A 255 -2.34 10.39 15.68
N ALA A 256 -2.10 10.05 16.95
CA ALA A 256 -2.90 10.48 18.08
C ALA A 256 -2.85 12.02 18.23
N PHE A 257 -1.67 12.63 18.04
CA PHE A 257 -1.50 14.08 18.00
C PHE A 257 -2.28 14.72 16.85
N LEU A 258 -2.14 14.19 15.64
CA LEU A 258 -2.84 14.71 14.46
C LEU A 258 -4.35 14.59 14.62
N LEU A 259 -4.84 13.44 15.07
CA LEU A 259 -6.27 13.24 15.35
C LEU A 259 -6.77 14.12 16.51
N GLY A 260 -5.96 14.29 17.56
CA GLY A 260 -6.23 15.18 18.67
C GLY A 260 -6.38 16.63 18.22
N PHE A 261 -5.44 17.09 17.40
CA PHE A 261 -5.43 18.41 16.80
C PHE A 261 -6.65 18.61 15.88
N LEU A 262 -6.88 17.65 14.97
CA LEU A 262 -8.03 17.68 14.07
C LEU A 262 -9.37 17.74 14.86
N ARG A 263 -9.45 17.01 15.97
CA ARG A 263 -10.62 17.02 16.85
C ARG A 263 -10.84 18.38 17.51
N LEU A 264 -9.78 19.11 17.82
CA LEU A 264 -9.85 20.43 18.44
C LEU A 264 -10.58 21.42 17.52
N PHE A 265 -10.38 21.32 16.19
CA PHE A 265 -11.02 22.17 15.20
C PHE A 265 -12.42 21.69 14.80
N ILE A 266 -12.61 20.39 14.67
CA ILE A 266 -13.87 19.82 14.16
C ILE A 266 -14.91 19.66 15.29
N GLY A 267 -14.46 19.46 16.54
CA GLY A 267 -15.34 19.31 17.71
C GLY A 267 -16.16 18.01 17.75
N ASN A 268 -16.39 17.36 16.61
CA ASN A 268 -17.25 16.18 16.47
C ASN A 268 -16.42 14.91 16.24
N ARG A 269 -16.55 13.94 17.17
CA ARG A 269 -15.81 12.65 17.10
C ARG A 269 -16.03 11.86 15.82
N ARG A 270 -17.26 11.85 15.29
CA ARG A 270 -17.60 11.10 14.06
C ARG A 270 -16.94 11.72 12.84
N MET A 271 -16.99 13.04 12.73
CA MET A 271 -16.36 13.77 11.63
C MET A 271 -14.84 13.67 11.67
N THR A 272 -14.24 13.74 12.86
CA THR A 272 -12.79 13.54 13.04
C THR A 272 -12.36 12.14 12.57
N ALA A 273 -13.14 11.11 12.87
CA ALA A 273 -12.85 9.75 12.41
C ALA A 273 -13.00 9.60 10.88
N ILE A 274 -14.05 10.18 10.29
CA ILE A 274 -14.30 10.13 8.84
C ILE A 274 -13.19 10.84 8.06
N ILE A 275 -12.68 11.97 8.56
CA ILE A 275 -11.60 12.73 7.91
C ILE A 275 -10.23 12.13 8.23
N GLY A 276 -10.03 11.63 9.45
CA GLY A 276 -8.76 11.06 9.90
C GLY A 276 -8.43 9.72 9.26
N LEU A 277 -9.43 8.85 9.06
CA LEU A 277 -9.22 7.53 8.43
C LEU A 277 -8.57 7.61 7.03
N PRO A 278 -9.04 8.45 6.08
CA PRO A 278 -8.39 8.60 4.78
C PRO A 278 -6.99 9.22 4.83
N MET A 279 -6.66 9.96 5.90
CA MET A 279 -5.31 10.53 6.08
C MET A 279 -4.30 9.50 6.58
N MET A 280 -4.74 8.30 6.97
CA MET A 280 -3.90 7.20 7.44
C MET A 280 -3.50 6.23 6.32
N VAL A 281 -4.16 6.29 5.19
CA VAL A 281 -3.95 5.44 4.01
C VAL A 281 -3.12 6.17 2.96
#